data_57d38cd041db84e602cfaaff072cdf57
#
_entry.id   57d38cd041db84e602cfaaff072cdf57
#
_cell.length_a   1.000
_cell.length_b   1.000
_cell.length_c   1.000
_cell.angle_alpha   90.00
_cell.angle_beta   90.00
_cell.angle_gamma   90.00
#
_symmetry.space_group_name_H-M   'P 1'
#
loop_
_entity.id
_entity.type
_entity.pdbx_description
1 polymer ?
#
loop_
_entity_poly.entity_id
_entity_poly.type
_entity_poly.pdbx_seq_one_letter_code
_entity_poly.pdbx_strand_id
1 'polypeptide(L)'
;MNYLFIIISALLLNTAKYFPNLYLLTWLGFIPLLFAFDNERSKLFFKGWLFGFVYLTAAANFLINPLRLYTGLNIIIISLLLLILFAVLGLIFGLFFKAYFYIFSGEINPFYFALGWLVFAFLRYSLLNFFPIGYLATTQAEFSTFIQLADLGGIWLLTFVLVFLSAFLYKLIFKGGLKELAFLFLVVLLIFGYGQFRLYQFDNFSEEIQLTTVITNLTQSEKWQAENSAAETDFLLEAADYSAQSRLVITPESSLNFDFAQDNRGRELLNAVEEEFETPVQLGSLAGHSDYEKRLNSSFLISAEGEIVDRYNKNRLVYFGEKFPMQNILNSITPYQFSSLGAGEEIRIFSEAELSWQTLICSEVLYTDLLYSDMDRVDFLVNQSNEAWFDNSTVLKNMMWSSAVLRAVESRRPLVKAGNLAYSGKVEASGLYQKTELNSNYHNLNITLSEQNSFYSSYYILFEILLYLLTGLFIILLLLKRFFGIDPFQKRKIIFKKNRDFGSL
;
A
#
# COMPACT_ATOMS: atom_id res chain seq x y z
N MET A 1 10.01 -12.20 30.05
CA MET A 1 8.57 -11.96 29.86
C MET A 1 8.33 -10.76 28.93
N ASN A 2 8.92 -9.58 29.14
CA ASN A 2 8.69 -8.39 28.29
C ASN A 2 9.04 -8.58 26.81
N TYR A 3 10.10 -9.32 26.47
CA TYR A 3 10.46 -9.58 25.06
C TYR A 3 9.44 -10.47 24.33
N LEU A 4 8.77 -11.39 25.04
CA LEU A 4 7.70 -12.20 24.48
C LEU A 4 6.50 -11.32 24.06
N PHE A 5 6.11 -10.35 24.90
CA PHE A 5 5.03 -9.42 24.56
C PHE A 5 5.36 -8.56 23.35
N ILE A 6 6.64 -8.18 23.17
CA ILE A 6 7.10 -7.43 22.00
C ILE A 6 6.94 -8.27 20.72
N ILE A 7 7.35 -9.54 20.77
CA ILE A 7 7.20 -10.48 19.64
C ILE A 7 5.71 -10.71 19.33
N ILE A 8 4.88 -10.97 20.34
CA ILE A 8 3.43 -11.14 20.17
C ILE A 8 2.81 -9.91 19.52
N SER A 9 3.18 -8.71 19.95
CA SER A 9 2.70 -7.46 19.35
C SER A 9 3.03 -7.37 17.86
N ALA A 10 4.29 -7.61 17.49
CA ALA A 10 4.73 -7.56 16.10
C ALA A 10 3.99 -8.58 15.21
N LEU A 11 3.71 -9.77 15.73
CA LEU A 11 2.96 -10.81 15.03
C LEU A 11 1.48 -10.44 14.89
N LEU A 12 0.82 -9.96 15.97
CA LEU A 12 -0.58 -9.53 15.93
C LEU A 12 -0.82 -8.43 14.89
N LEU A 13 0.09 -7.45 14.79
CA LEU A 13 0.00 -6.36 13.82
C LEU A 13 0.17 -6.84 12.36
N ASN A 14 0.70 -8.02 12.13
CA ASN A 14 0.84 -8.61 10.81
C ASN A 14 -0.21 -9.67 10.48
N THR A 15 -1.00 -10.13 11.47
CA THR A 15 -1.91 -11.28 11.28
C THR A 15 -2.87 -11.09 10.11
N ALA A 16 -3.46 -9.91 9.95
CA ALA A 16 -4.40 -9.65 8.87
C ALA A 16 -3.77 -9.64 7.46
N LYS A 17 -2.45 -9.52 7.34
CA LYS A 17 -1.77 -9.67 6.05
C LYS A 17 -1.76 -11.11 5.55
N TYR A 18 -1.77 -12.07 6.48
CA TYR A 18 -1.85 -13.49 6.18
C TYR A 18 -3.30 -13.98 6.13
N PHE A 19 -4.11 -13.47 7.05
CA PHE A 19 -5.51 -13.84 7.27
C PHE A 19 -6.37 -12.58 7.34
N PRO A 20 -6.82 -12.03 6.21
CA PRO A 20 -7.53 -10.74 6.15
C PRO A 20 -8.74 -10.67 7.09
N ASN A 21 -9.49 -11.77 7.24
CA ASN A 21 -10.64 -11.86 8.13
C ASN A 21 -10.31 -11.66 9.63
N LEU A 22 -9.01 -11.73 10.00
CA LEU A 22 -8.56 -11.51 11.37
C LEU A 22 -8.12 -10.06 11.63
N TYR A 23 -8.62 -9.10 10.85
CA TYR A 23 -8.27 -7.68 10.93
C TYR A 23 -8.45 -7.08 12.33
N LEU A 24 -9.42 -7.56 13.13
CA LEU A 24 -9.63 -7.11 14.51
C LEU A 24 -8.45 -7.39 15.44
N LEU A 25 -7.61 -8.38 15.15
CA LEU A 25 -6.42 -8.64 15.96
C LEU A 25 -5.39 -7.52 15.88
N THR A 26 -5.37 -6.76 14.79
CA THR A 26 -4.52 -5.59 14.66
C THR A 26 -4.86 -4.50 15.69
N TRP A 27 -6.13 -4.39 16.09
CA TRP A 27 -6.59 -3.43 17.12
C TRP A 27 -6.04 -3.74 18.51
N LEU A 28 -5.71 -5.01 18.76
CA LEU A 28 -5.08 -5.45 20.00
C LEU A 28 -3.56 -5.41 19.93
N GLY A 29 -3.01 -5.18 18.73
CA GLY A 29 -1.61 -5.39 18.43
C GLY A 29 -0.64 -4.56 19.24
N PHE A 30 -0.96 -3.30 19.59
CA PHE A 30 -0.09 -2.47 20.41
C PHE A 30 -0.21 -2.73 21.92
N ILE A 31 -1.25 -3.42 22.39
CA ILE A 31 -1.46 -3.65 23.84
C ILE A 31 -0.27 -4.37 24.47
N PRO A 32 0.22 -5.52 23.93
CA PRO A 32 1.39 -6.20 24.50
C PRO A 32 2.65 -5.35 24.46
N LEU A 33 2.85 -4.56 23.38
CA LEU A 33 4.01 -3.69 23.25
C LEU A 33 4.02 -2.61 24.32
N LEU A 34 2.90 -1.90 24.50
CA LEU A 34 2.76 -0.84 25.48
C LEU A 34 2.91 -1.38 26.91
N PHE A 35 2.37 -2.57 27.17
CA PHE A 35 2.58 -3.26 28.44
C PHE A 35 4.06 -3.56 28.70
N ALA A 36 4.80 -4.05 27.70
CA ALA A 36 6.23 -4.33 27.83
C ALA A 36 7.08 -3.05 28.07
N PHE A 37 6.66 -1.91 27.53
CA PHE A 37 7.32 -0.63 27.76
C PHE A 37 6.96 0.00 29.12
N ASP A 38 5.71 -0.12 29.56
CA ASP A 38 5.27 0.46 30.84
C ASP A 38 5.84 -0.31 32.05
N ASN A 39 5.93 -1.63 31.94
CA ASN A 39 6.51 -2.49 32.98
C ASN A 39 8.01 -2.25 33.20
N GLU A 40 8.74 -1.98 32.16
CA GLU A 40 10.18 -1.80 32.24
C GLU A 40 10.65 -0.79 31.20
N ARG A 41 11.09 0.37 31.63
CA ARG A 41 11.55 1.45 30.75
C ARG A 41 13.04 1.39 30.43
N SER A 42 13.71 0.34 30.86
CA SER A 42 15.09 0.09 30.45
C SER A 42 15.16 -0.44 29.00
N LYS A 43 16.27 -0.23 28.34
CA LYS A 43 16.57 -0.78 27.01
C LYS A 43 15.52 -0.45 25.93
N LEU A 44 14.91 0.74 25.97
CA LEU A 44 13.86 1.18 25.04
C LEU A 44 14.28 1.02 23.58
N PHE A 45 15.52 1.39 23.24
CA PHE A 45 16.07 1.22 21.90
C PHE A 45 16.05 -0.25 21.47
N PHE A 46 16.57 -1.15 22.31
CA PHE A 46 16.64 -2.58 21.97
C PHE A 46 15.26 -3.23 21.85
N LYS A 47 14.34 -2.85 22.74
CA LYS A 47 12.93 -3.31 22.66
C LYS A 47 12.25 -2.86 21.37
N GLY A 48 12.44 -1.60 20.99
CA GLY A 48 11.94 -1.05 19.74
C GLY A 48 12.59 -1.69 18.51
N TRP A 49 13.89 -1.93 18.57
CA TRP A 49 14.63 -2.65 17.54
C TRP A 49 14.10 -4.07 17.35
N LEU A 50 13.92 -4.83 18.44
CA LEU A 50 13.38 -6.19 18.39
C LEU A 50 11.97 -6.20 17.80
N PHE A 51 11.11 -5.25 18.21
CA PHE A 51 9.79 -5.09 17.62
C PHE A 51 9.88 -4.87 16.12
N GLY A 52 10.69 -3.90 15.66
CA GLY A 52 10.86 -3.58 14.24
C GLY A 52 11.43 -4.75 13.44
N PHE A 53 12.42 -5.44 13.98
CA PHE A 53 13.00 -6.65 13.37
C PHE A 53 11.95 -7.74 13.13
N VAL A 54 11.19 -8.12 14.16
CA VAL A 54 10.13 -9.15 14.04
C VAL A 54 9.00 -8.67 13.13
N TYR A 55 8.61 -7.39 13.27
CA TYR A 55 7.55 -6.80 12.46
C TYR A 55 7.87 -6.82 10.96
N LEU A 56 9.08 -6.39 10.58
CA LEU A 56 9.52 -6.38 9.18
C LEU A 56 9.73 -7.80 8.64
N THR A 57 10.29 -8.70 9.44
CA THR A 57 10.46 -10.10 9.06
C THR A 57 9.10 -10.75 8.76
N ALA A 58 8.10 -10.51 9.60
CA ALA A 58 6.74 -11.02 9.37
C ALA A 58 6.05 -10.34 8.18
N ALA A 59 6.29 -9.04 7.94
CA ALA A 59 5.66 -8.28 6.87
C ALA A 59 6.23 -8.61 5.47
N ALA A 60 7.49 -9.06 5.37
CA ALA A 60 8.23 -9.11 4.11
C ALA A 60 8.93 -10.44 3.82
N ASN A 61 8.56 -11.53 4.51
CA ASN A 61 9.11 -12.86 4.26
C ASN A 61 8.86 -13.39 2.85
N PHE A 62 7.83 -12.88 2.17
CA PHE A 62 7.52 -13.22 0.78
C PHE A 62 8.65 -12.87 -0.19
N LEU A 63 9.62 -12.05 0.19
CA LEU A 63 10.80 -11.72 -0.61
C LEU A 63 11.80 -12.88 -0.77
N ILE A 64 11.69 -13.92 0.04
CA ILE A 64 12.61 -15.08 -0.01
C ILE A 64 12.56 -15.77 -1.37
N ASN A 65 11.36 -16.06 -1.86
CA ASN A 65 11.17 -16.82 -3.10
C ASN A 65 11.64 -16.07 -4.35
N PRO A 66 11.24 -14.81 -4.61
CA PRO A 66 11.73 -14.06 -5.75
C PRO A 66 13.26 -13.92 -5.73
N LEU A 67 13.86 -13.62 -4.59
CA LEU A 67 15.31 -13.52 -4.50
C LEU A 67 16.00 -14.86 -4.82
N ARG A 68 15.41 -15.99 -4.42
CA ARG A 68 15.92 -17.31 -4.77
C ARG A 68 15.84 -17.57 -6.28
N LEU A 69 14.71 -17.25 -6.90
CA LEU A 69 14.50 -17.44 -8.34
C LEU A 69 15.47 -16.59 -9.17
N TYR A 70 15.68 -15.33 -8.77
CA TYR A 70 16.52 -14.40 -9.54
C TYR A 70 18.01 -14.57 -9.30
N THR A 71 18.43 -14.96 -8.10
CA THR A 71 19.85 -15.04 -7.77
C THR A 71 20.41 -16.46 -7.86
N GLY A 72 19.56 -17.48 -7.89
CA GLY A 72 19.98 -18.87 -7.78
C GLY A 72 20.65 -19.24 -6.45
N LEU A 73 20.69 -18.31 -5.48
CA LEU A 73 21.32 -18.53 -4.19
C LEU A 73 20.53 -19.53 -3.34
N ASN A 74 21.25 -20.22 -2.44
CA ASN A 74 20.62 -21.12 -1.47
C ASN A 74 19.67 -20.34 -0.55
N ILE A 75 18.52 -20.93 -0.23
CA ILE A 75 17.48 -20.33 0.61
C ILE A 75 18.02 -19.88 1.99
N ILE A 76 18.99 -20.60 2.58
CA ILE A 76 19.60 -20.25 3.85
C ILE A 76 20.37 -18.94 3.73
N ILE A 77 21.14 -18.75 2.65
CA ILE A 77 21.90 -17.51 2.39
C ILE A 77 20.94 -16.34 2.23
N ILE A 78 19.89 -16.50 1.43
CA ILE A 78 18.89 -15.44 1.22
C ILE A 78 18.19 -15.09 2.54
N SER A 79 17.78 -16.11 3.30
CA SER A 79 17.13 -15.88 4.61
C SER A 79 18.05 -15.12 5.56
N LEU A 80 19.33 -15.45 5.62
CA LEU A 80 20.32 -14.72 6.43
C LEU A 80 20.50 -13.28 5.96
N LEU A 81 20.61 -13.05 4.65
CA LEU A 81 20.72 -11.69 4.09
C LEU A 81 19.48 -10.85 4.41
N LEU A 82 18.28 -11.41 4.28
CA LEU A 82 17.03 -10.72 4.62
C LEU A 82 16.93 -10.45 6.13
N LEU A 83 17.32 -11.40 6.97
CA LEU A 83 17.36 -11.18 8.43
C LEU A 83 18.33 -10.07 8.81
N ILE A 84 19.51 -9.98 8.17
CA ILE A 84 20.44 -8.87 8.36
C ILE A 84 19.81 -7.55 7.91
N LEU A 85 19.18 -7.53 6.74
CA LEU A 85 18.49 -6.34 6.23
C LEU A 85 17.39 -5.87 7.20
N PHE A 86 16.54 -6.78 7.67
CA PHE A 86 15.46 -6.43 8.61
C PHE A 86 16.00 -6.04 9.99
N ALA A 87 17.14 -6.60 10.43
CA ALA A 87 17.82 -6.15 11.63
C ALA A 87 18.33 -4.71 11.49
N VAL A 88 18.91 -4.35 10.35
CA VAL A 88 19.35 -2.98 10.04
C VAL A 88 18.14 -2.03 9.94
N LEU A 89 17.10 -2.38 9.18
CA LEU A 89 15.89 -1.58 9.09
C LEU A 89 15.15 -1.46 10.43
N GLY A 90 15.24 -2.49 11.28
CA GLY A 90 14.71 -2.47 12.65
C GLY A 90 15.29 -1.38 13.53
N LEU A 91 16.53 -0.89 13.24
CA LEU A 91 17.17 0.19 14.01
C LEU A 91 16.33 1.47 14.02
N ILE A 92 15.62 1.77 12.94
CA ILE A 92 14.74 2.96 12.87
C ILE A 92 13.59 2.89 13.89
N PHE A 93 13.06 1.68 14.15
CA PHE A 93 12.05 1.48 15.19
C PHE A 93 12.65 1.67 16.58
N GLY A 94 13.87 1.17 16.81
CA GLY A 94 14.61 1.40 18.05
C GLY A 94 14.82 2.89 18.32
N LEU A 95 15.22 3.65 17.28
CA LEU A 95 15.40 5.10 17.36
C LEU A 95 14.08 5.81 17.63
N PHE A 96 13.02 5.42 16.93
CA PHE A 96 11.69 5.99 17.14
C PHE A 96 11.20 5.83 18.58
N PHE A 97 11.19 4.60 19.14
CA PHE A 97 10.71 4.40 20.50
C PHE A 97 11.59 5.12 21.53
N LYS A 98 12.91 5.12 21.34
CA LYS A 98 13.81 5.89 22.22
C LYS A 98 13.51 7.40 22.17
N ALA A 99 13.29 7.96 20.96
CA ALA A 99 12.94 9.37 20.77
C ALA A 99 11.56 9.70 21.34
N TYR A 100 10.57 8.87 21.07
CA TYR A 100 9.21 9.04 21.58
C TYR A 100 9.20 9.13 23.12
N PHE A 101 9.74 8.13 23.81
CA PHE A 101 9.76 8.12 25.26
C PHE A 101 10.66 9.20 25.86
N TYR A 102 11.65 9.67 25.12
CA TYR A 102 12.46 10.83 25.53
C TYR A 102 11.64 12.11 25.45
N ILE A 103 10.94 12.39 24.32
CA ILE A 103 10.12 13.59 24.12
C ILE A 103 9.00 13.66 25.16
N PHE A 104 8.21 12.61 25.29
CA PHE A 104 7.01 12.58 26.13
C PHE A 104 7.29 12.13 27.57
N SER A 105 8.54 12.26 28.05
CA SER A 105 8.92 12.02 29.45
C SER A 105 8.49 10.66 30.01
N GLY A 106 8.44 9.67 29.13
CA GLY A 106 8.08 8.29 29.43
C GLY A 106 6.58 8.04 29.58
N GLU A 107 5.69 9.02 29.42
CA GLU A 107 4.24 8.79 29.52
C GLU A 107 3.68 8.10 28.28
N ILE A 108 2.78 7.13 28.48
CA ILE A 108 1.99 6.52 27.42
C ILE A 108 0.62 7.21 27.41
N ASN A 109 0.53 8.26 26.60
CA ASN A 109 -0.72 8.91 26.27
C ASN A 109 -1.20 8.39 24.90
N PRO A 110 -2.43 7.85 24.77
CA PRO A 110 -2.92 7.28 23.52
C PRO A 110 -2.85 8.23 22.32
N PHE A 111 -3.20 9.50 22.52
CA PHE A 111 -3.16 10.50 21.45
C PHE A 111 -1.72 10.80 21.00
N TYR A 112 -0.82 11.07 21.93
CA TYR A 112 0.58 11.33 21.57
C TYR A 112 1.28 10.10 21.01
N PHE A 113 0.89 8.88 21.45
CA PHE A 113 1.42 7.65 20.89
C PHE A 113 0.98 7.46 19.45
N ALA A 114 -0.30 7.66 19.15
CA ALA A 114 -0.82 7.58 17.79
C ALA A 114 -0.21 8.65 16.88
N LEU A 115 -0.07 9.89 17.36
CA LEU A 115 0.56 10.97 16.61
C LEU A 115 2.05 10.68 16.33
N GLY A 116 2.78 10.21 17.35
CA GLY A 116 4.19 9.80 17.18
C GLY A 116 4.32 8.64 16.18
N TRP A 117 3.43 7.64 16.25
CA TRP A 117 3.43 6.55 15.28
C TRP A 117 3.08 7.02 13.87
N LEU A 118 2.12 7.93 13.71
CA LEU A 118 1.77 8.53 12.43
C LEU A 118 2.98 9.23 11.79
N VAL A 119 3.66 10.10 12.55
CA VAL A 119 4.90 10.76 12.12
C VAL A 119 5.98 9.74 11.74
N PHE A 120 6.16 8.70 12.53
CA PHE A 120 7.10 7.62 12.24
C PHE A 120 6.73 6.86 10.97
N ALA A 121 5.45 6.52 10.78
CA ALA A 121 4.98 5.83 9.59
C ALA A 121 5.17 6.68 8.32
N PHE A 122 4.91 7.98 8.40
CA PHE A 122 5.13 8.93 7.31
C PHE A 122 6.61 9.13 7.00
N LEU A 123 7.46 9.30 8.01
CA LEU A 123 8.92 9.36 7.84
C LEU A 123 9.45 8.10 7.16
N ARG A 124 9.00 6.93 7.61
CA ARG A 124 9.39 5.66 7.02
C ARG A 124 8.95 5.57 5.56
N TYR A 125 7.74 6.03 5.23
CA TYR A 125 7.26 6.14 3.86
C TYR A 125 8.17 7.05 3.02
N SER A 126 8.45 8.26 3.49
CA SER A 126 9.24 9.26 2.75
C SER A 126 10.70 8.86 2.56
N LEU A 127 11.32 8.20 3.58
CA LEU A 127 12.73 7.79 3.53
C LEU A 127 12.94 6.44 2.86
N LEU A 128 11.98 5.53 2.96
CA LEU A 128 12.05 4.17 2.43
C LEU A 128 10.96 3.93 1.36
N ASN A 129 10.69 4.94 0.53
CA ASN A 129 9.68 4.85 -0.53
C ASN A 129 9.96 3.74 -1.55
N PHE A 130 11.18 3.23 -1.61
CA PHE A 130 11.54 2.04 -2.38
C PHE A 130 11.04 0.72 -1.74
N PHE A 131 10.51 0.77 -0.51
CA PHE A 131 10.04 -0.40 0.23
C PHE A 131 8.69 -0.10 0.92
N PRO A 132 7.59 0.03 0.15
CA PRO A 132 6.28 0.45 0.64
C PRO A 132 5.54 -0.71 1.34
N ILE A 133 6.20 -1.36 2.30
CA ILE A 133 5.70 -2.54 3.02
C ILE A 133 5.40 -2.19 4.47
N GLY A 134 4.35 -2.79 5.02
CA GLY A 134 4.06 -2.70 6.45
C GLY A 134 3.17 -1.53 6.85
N TYR A 135 2.30 -1.04 5.97
CA TYR A 135 1.25 -0.08 6.37
C TYR A 135 0.18 -0.80 7.19
N LEU A 136 -0.15 -0.21 8.35
CA LEU A 136 -1.18 -0.79 9.23
C LEU A 136 -2.58 -0.63 8.66
N ALA A 137 -2.86 0.48 7.97
CA ALA A 137 -4.17 0.72 7.38
C ALA A 137 -4.61 -0.40 6.44
N THR A 138 -3.69 -1.00 5.67
CA THR A 138 -4.02 -2.09 4.73
C THR A 138 -4.55 -3.34 5.42
N THR A 139 -4.28 -3.52 6.71
CA THR A 139 -4.83 -4.64 7.50
C THR A 139 -6.32 -4.53 7.75
N GLN A 140 -6.94 -3.38 7.42
CA GLN A 140 -8.34 -3.08 7.71
C GLN A 140 -9.24 -3.13 6.46
N ALA A 141 -8.73 -3.54 5.31
CA ALA A 141 -9.48 -3.55 4.05
C ALA A 141 -10.79 -4.36 4.10
N GLU A 142 -10.85 -5.41 4.94
CA GLU A 142 -12.05 -6.23 5.16
C GLU A 142 -13.10 -5.53 6.06
N PHE A 143 -12.75 -4.42 6.70
CA PHE A 143 -13.66 -3.71 7.58
C PHE A 143 -14.29 -2.51 6.85
N SER A 144 -15.24 -2.81 5.96
CA SER A 144 -15.85 -1.83 5.05
C SER A 144 -16.32 -0.54 5.73
N THR A 145 -16.93 -0.63 6.91
CA THR A 145 -17.37 0.55 7.70
C THR A 145 -16.19 1.40 8.18
N PHE A 146 -15.11 0.79 8.65
CA PHE A 146 -13.97 1.51 9.19
C PHE A 146 -13.15 2.19 8.09
N ILE A 147 -12.95 1.53 6.96
CA ILE A 147 -12.16 2.10 5.85
C ILE A 147 -12.77 3.34 5.23
N GLN A 148 -14.07 3.62 5.49
CA GLN A 148 -14.70 4.87 5.02
C GLN A 148 -13.99 6.12 5.55
N LEU A 149 -13.30 6.05 6.69
CA LEU A 149 -12.47 7.16 7.19
C LEU A 149 -11.31 7.52 6.24
N ALA A 150 -10.93 6.64 5.31
CA ALA A 150 -9.90 6.94 4.32
C ALA A 150 -10.28 8.08 3.37
N ASP A 151 -11.56 8.29 3.15
CA ASP A 151 -12.09 9.42 2.41
C ASP A 151 -11.78 10.79 3.08
N LEU A 152 -11.64 10.81 4.42
CA LEU A 152 -11.34 12.03 5.17
C LEU A 152 -9.83 12.33 5.28
N GLY A 153 -8.97 11.32 5.34
CA GLY A 153 -7.55 11.53 5.58
C GLY A 153 -6.65 10.36 5.14
N GLY A 154 -7.12 9.57 4.20
CA GLY A 154 -6.35 8.47 3.60
C GLY A 154 -5.93 7.40 4.60
N ILE A 155 -4.94 6.61 4.20
CA ILE A 155 -4.32 5.60 5.07
C ILE A 155 -3.72 6.21 6.33
N TRP A 156 -3.43 7.50 6.32
CA TRP A 156 -2.82 8.21 7.45
C TRP A 156 -3.80 8.37 8.60
N LEU A 157 -5.05 8.78 8.31
CA LEU A 157 -6.10 8.85 9.31
C LEU A 157 -6.48 7.46 9.83
N LEU A 158 -6.61 6.48 8.95
CA LEU A 158 -6.85 5.08 9.37
C LEU A 158 -5.75 4.58 10.30
N THR A 159 -4.47 4.84 9.97
CA THR A 159 -3.32 4.46 10.79
C THR A 159 -3.39 5.15 12.16
N PHE A 160 -3.65 6.47 12.18
CA PHE A 160 -3.78 7.23 13.42
C PHE A 160 -4.88 6.66 14.32
N VAL A 161 -6.09 6.47 13.77
CA VAL A 161 -7.26 6.00 14.53
C VAL A 161 -7.03 4.58 15.06
N LEU A 162 -6.48 3.68 14.23
CA LEU A 162 -6.17 2.31 14.63
C LEU A 162 -5.18 2.27 15.81
N VAL A 163 -4.08 3.03 15.72
CA VAL A 163 -3.07 3.10 16.77
C VAL A 163 -3.62 3.79 18.03
N PHE A 164 -4.40 4.86 17.85
CA PHE A 164 -5.07 5.56 18.94
C PHE A 164 -5.99 4.62 19.72
N LEU A 165 -6.87 3.89 19.03
CA LEU A 165 -7.81 2.98 19.68
C LEU A 165 -7.10 1.82 20.35
N SER A 166 -6.06 1.26 19.74
CA SER A 166 -5.24 0.21 20.36
C SER A 166 -4.56 0.69 21.64
N ALA A 167 -3.94 1.88 21.61
CA ALA A 167 -3.32 2.48 22.79
C ALA A 167 -4.35 2.92 23.85
N PHE A 168 -5.55 3.33 23.41
CA PHE A 168 -6.63 3.69 24.30
C PHE A 168 -7.22 2.45 25.00
N LEU A 169 -7.36 1.34 24.28
CA LEU A 169 -7.75 0.05 24.87
C LEU A 169 -6.73 -0.41 25.93
N TYR A 170 -5.42 -0.25 25.65
CA TYR A 170 -4.39 -0.48 26.68
C TYR A 170 -4.64 0.37 27.93
N LYS A 171 -4.86 1.68 27.76
CA LYS A 171 -5.14 2.58 28.89
C LYS A 171 -6.42 2.15 29.63
N LEU A 172 -7.48 1.79 28.91
CA LEU A 172 -8.75 1.37 29.50
C LEU A 172 -8.59 0.10 30.34
N ILE A 173 -7.88 -0.91 29.83
CA ILE A 173 -7.68 -2.20 30.53
C ILE A 173 -6.86 -2.02 31.80
N PHE A 174 -5.81 -1.22 31.79
CA PHE A 174 -4.87 -1.16 32.92
C PHE A 174 -5.05 0.06 33.83
N LYS A 175 -5.69 1.13 33.38
CA LYS A 175 -5.77 2.42 34.08
C LYS A 175 -7.11 3.14 33.89
N GLY A 176 -8.08 2.51 33.21
CA GLY A 176 -9.31 3.16 32.83
C GLY A 176 -10.42 3.07 33.88
N GLY A 177 -11.47 3.84 33.64
CA GLY A 177 -12.70 3.88 34.42
C GLY A 177 -13.92 4.11 33.51
N LEU A 178 -15.06 4.42 34.12
CA LEU A 178 -16.33 4.59 33.39
C LEU A 178 -16.27 5.75 32.37
N LYS A 179 -15.53 6.81 32.65
CA LYS A 179 -15.36 7.95 31.74
C LYS A 179 -14.60 7.56 30.46
N GLU A 180 -13.53 6.78 30.61
CA GLU A 180 -12.77 6.26 29.47
C GLU A 180 -13.62 5.29 28.64
N LEU A 181 -14.41 4.45 29.28
CA LEU A 181 -15.34 3.55 28.58
C LEU A 181 -16.39 4.33 27.78
N ALA A 182 -17.01 5.35 28.39
CA ALA A 182 -17.98 6.20 27.72
C ALA A 182 -17.37 6.97 26.53
N PHE A 183 -16.13 7.46 26.69
CA PHE A 183 -15.40 8.12 25.60
C PHE A 183 -15.11 7.15 24.44
N LEU A 184 -14.63 5.94 24.74
CA LEU A 184 -14.39 4.92 23.72
C LEU A 184 -15.67 4.59 22.96
N PHE A 185 -16.77 4.39 23.68
CA PHE A 185 -18.07 4.13 23.08
C PHE A 185 -18.50 5.26 22.12
N LEU A 186 -18.34 6.53 22.54
CA LEU A 186 -18.65 7.67 21.68
C LEU A 186 -17.78 7.68 20.40
N VAL A 187 -16.46 7.45 20.53
CA VAL A 187 -15.56 7.44 19.38
C VAL A 187 -15.94 6.30 18.42
N VAL A 188 -16.23 5.11 18.94
CA VAL A 188 -16.65 3.97 18.11
C VAL A 188 -17.99 4.29 17.42
N LEU A 189 -18.94 4.88 18.14
CA LEU A 189 -20.24 5.28 17.58
C LEU A 189 -20.09 6.30 16.43
N LEU A 190 -19.20 7.27 16.57
CA LEU A 190 -18.92 8.27 15.52
C LEU A 190 -18.29 7.61 14.28
N ILE A 191 -17.32 6.71 14.47
CA ILE A 191 -16.66 5.97 13.37
C ILE A 191 -17.69 5.11 12.64
N PHE A 192 -18.49 4.33 13.37
CA PHE A 192 -19.52 3.49 12.76
C PHE A 192 -20.62 4.32 12.08
N GLY A 193 -21.09 5.39 12.76
CA GLY A 193 -22.10 6.28 12.20
C GLY A 193 -21.64 6.92 10.89
N TYR A 194 -20.42 7.43 10.85
CA TYR A 194 -19.83 7.98 9.63
C TYR A 194 -19.69 6.89 8.54
N GLY A 195 -19.12 5.74 8.90
CA GLY A 195 -18.88 4.67 7.94
C GLY A 195 -20.18 4.13 7.33
N GLN A 196 -21.23 3.91 8.14
CA GLN A 196 -22.53 3.47 7.64
C GLN A 196 -23.21 4.54 6.78
N PHE A 197 -23.12 5.82 7.20
CA PHE A 197 -23.62 6.93 6.39
C PHE A 197 -22.97 6.97 5.00
N ARG A 198 -21.63 6.81 4.92
CA ARG A 198 -20.92 6.81 3.64
C ARG A 198 -21.30 5.60 2.78
N LEU A 199 -21.38 4.41 3.36
CA LEU A 199 -21.82 3.21 2.62
C LEU A 199 -23.22 3.38 2.04
N TYR A 200 -24.16 3.91 2.85
CA TYR A 200 -25.53 4.17 2.38
C TYR A 200 -25.60 5.15 1.19
N GLN A 201 -24.68 6.12 1.11
CA GLN A 201 -24.63 7.06 -0.01
C GLN A 201 -24.30 6.37 -1.35
N PHE A 202 -23.58 5.24 -1.35
CA PHE A 202 -23.22 4.51 -2.58
C PHE A 202 -24.30 3.58 -3.12
N ASP A 203 -25.30 3.23 -2.33
CA ASP A 203 -26.40 2.36 -2.77
C ASP A 203 -27.34 3.04 -3.80
N ASN A 204 -27.17 4.35 -4.04
CA ASN A 204 -28.08 5.16 -4.85
C ASN A 204 -27.46 5.67 -6.18
N PHE A 205 -26.29 5.18 -6.61
CA PHE A 205 -25.65 5.60 -7.86
C PHE A 205 -26.06 4.72 -9.03
N SER A 206 -26.09 5.31 -10.24
CA SER A 206 -26.93 4.84 -11.31
C SER A 206 -26.25 4.50 -12.64
N GLU A 207 -24.97 4.86 -12.84
CA GLU A 207 -24.30 4.51 -14.08
C GLU A 207 -23.39 3.32 -13.88
N GLU A 208 -23.73 2.19 -14.50
CA GLU A 208 -22.87 1.01 -14.58
C GLU A 208 -22.26 0.90 -15.96
N ILE A 209 -20.97 0.63 -16.01
CA ILE A 209 -20.27 0.27 -17.23
C ILE A 209 -19.68 -1.11 -17.10
N GLN A 210 -19.61 -1.84 -18.21
CA GLN A 210 -18.96 -3.13 -18.28
C GLN A 210 -17.52 -2.97 -18.78
N LEU A 211 -16.58 -3.62 -18.12
CA LEU A 211 -15.18 -3.74 -18.52
C LEU A 211 -14.80 -5.22 -18.61
N THR A 212 -14.01 -5.59 -19.60
CA THR A 212 -13.48 -6.97 -19.71
C THR A 212 -12.05 -7.01 -19.21
N THR A 213 -11.76 -7.93 -18.29
CA THR A 213 -10.38 -8.18 -17.83
C THR A 213 -9.88 -9.50 -18.35
N VAL A 214 -8.68 -9.48 -18.92
CA VAL A 214 -7.91 -10.68 -19.26
C VAL A 214 -7.08 -11.07 -18.03
N ILE A 215 -7.14 -12.33 -17.64
CA ILE A 215 -6.39 -12.88 -16.52
C ILE A 215 -5.52 -14.01 -17.04
N THR A 216 -4.23 -13.91 -16.85
CA THR A 216 -3.30 -14.97 -17.20
C THR A 216 -2.80 -15.66 -15.92
N ASN A 217 -2.63 -16.98 -15.98
CA ASN A 217 -2.12 -17.77 -14.85
C ASN A 217 -0.76 -18.39 -15.20
N LEU A 218 0.06 -17.65 -15.94
CA LEU A 218 1.37 -18.07 -16.40
C LEU A 218 2.43 -17.81 -15.32
N THR A 219 3.22 -18.82 -15.01
CA THR A 219 4.42 -18.62 -14.19
C THR A 219 5.44 -17.77 -14.96
N GLN A 220 6.38 -17.19 -14.23
CA GLN A 220 7.40 -16.34 -14.86
C GLN A 220 8.25 -17.12 -15.88
N SER A 221 8.54 -18.40 -15.63
CA SER A 221 9.27 -19.25 -16.56
C SER A 221 8.46 -19.59 -17.81
N GLU A 222 7.17 -19.85 -17.70
CA GLU A 222 6.28 -20.10 -18.85
C GLU A 222 6.17 -18.86 -19.74
N LYS A 223 5.96 -17.70 -19.11
CA LYS A 223 5.77 -16.44 -19.81
C LYS A 223 6.93 -16.07 -20.74
N TRP A 224 8.19 -16.29 -20.33
CA TRP A 224 9.36 -15.90 -21.10
C TRP A 224 9.87 -17.00 -22.05
N GLN A 225 9.15 -18.11 -22.22
CA GLN A 225 9.48 -19.08 -23.26
C GLN A 225 8.98 -18.58 -24.61
N ALA A 226 9.84 -18.64 -25.63
CA ALA A 226 9.49 -18.15 -26.97
C ALA A 226 8.27 -18.88 -27.59
N GLU A 227 8.03 -20.14 -27.17
CA GLU A 227 6.88 -20.94 -27.57
C GLU A 227 5.55 -20.40 -27.07
N ASN A 228 5.55 -19.62 -25.99
CA ASN A 228 4.34 -19.06 -25.38
C ASN A 228 4.00 -17.64 -25.87
N SER A 229 4.80 -17.04 -26.75
CA SER A 229 4.50 -15.71 -27.28
C SER A 229 3.24 -15.68 -28.14
N ALA A 230 2.95 -16.77 -28.87
CA ALA A 230 1.69 -16.91 -29.58
C ALA A 230 0.52 -17.05 -28.62
N ALA A 231 0.66 -17.86 -27.56
CA ALA A 231 -0.38 -18.05 -26.55
C ALA A 231 -0.77 -16.76 -25.83
N GLU A 232 0.19 -15.85 -25.56
CA GLU A 232 -0.11 -14.54 -24.93
C GLU A 232 -0.90 -13.62 -25.88
N THR A 233 -0.58 -13.65 -27.16
CA THR A 233 -1.35 -12.93 -28.18
C THR A 233 -2.73 -13.55 -28.38
N ASP A 234 -2.82 -14.87 -28.44
CA ASP A 234 -4.07 -15.60 -28.57
C ASP A 234 -5.02 -15.31 -27.40
N PHE A 235 -4.52 -15.29 -26.14
CA PHE A 235 -5.32 -14.88 -24.97
C PHE A 235 -5.87 -13.46 -25.08
N LEU A 236 -5.15 -12.53 -25.69
CA LEU A 236 -5.70 -11.22 -25.94
C LEU A 236 -6.79 -11.26 -27.00
N LEU A 237 -6.54 -11.92 -28.14
CA LEU A 237 -7.49 -11.93 -29.26
C LEU A 237 -8.79 -12.67 -28.90
N GLU A 238 -8.70 -13.78 -28.16
CA GLU A 238 -9.88 -14.47 -27.65
C GLU A 238 -10.76 -13.58 -26.75
N ALA A 239 -10.18 -12.52 -26.12
CA ALA A 239 -10.98 -11.59 -25.33
C ALA A 239 -12.01 -10.80 -26.15
N ALA A 240 -11.82 -10.68 -27.47
CA ALA A 240 -12.78 -10.04 -28.37
C ALA A 240 -14.17 -10.68 -28.26
N ASP A 241 -14.23 -12.03 -28.22
CA ASP A 241 -15.49 -12.79 -28.10
C ASP A 241 -16.27 -12.46 -26.82
N TYR A 242 -15.59 -11.97 -25.78
CA TYR A 242 -16.18 -11.64 -24.47
C TYR A 242 -16.43 -10.14 -24.30
N SER A 243 -15.95 -9.29 -25.20
CA SER A 243 -15.90 -7.83 -25.01
C SER A 243 -17.04 -7.05 -25.69
N ALA A 244 -17.96 -7.70 -26.37
CA ALA A 244 -19.00 -7.06 -27.21
C ALA A 244 -19.85 -5.97 -26.52
N GLN A 245 -19.97 -6.01 -25.17
CA GLN A 245 -20.71 -5.00 -24.40
C GLN A 245 -19.76 -4.17 -23.52
N SER A 246 -18.47 -4.39 -23.60
CA SER A 246 -17.48 -3.74 -22.75
C SER A 246 -17.05 -2.40 -23.32
N ARG A 247 -16.73 -1.47 -22.42
CA ARG A 247 -16.20 -0.15 -22.77
C ARG A 247 -14.67 -0.16 -22.89
N LEU A 248 -14.00 -1.18 -22.36
CA LEU A 248 -12.55 -1.34 -22.38
C LEU A 248 -12.17 -2.79 -22.09
N VAL A 249 -11.21 -3.31 -22.81
CA VAL A 249 -10.53 -4.58 -22.51
C VAL A 249 -9.21 -4.27 -21.79
N ILE A 250 -8.93 -4.92 -20.67
CA ILE A 250 -7.77 -4.65 -19.83
C ILE A 250 -6.95 -5.93 -19.69
N THR A 251 -5.67 -5.89 -20.10
CA THR A 251 -4.73 -6.98 -19.91
C THR A 251 -3.89 -6.81 -18.65
N PRO A 252 -3.21 -7.85 -18.14
CA PRO A 252 -2.23 -7.72 -17.07
C PRO A 252 -1.01 -6.89 -17.45
N GLU A 253 -0.18 -6.58 -16.43
CA GLU A 253 1.16 -6.01 -16.62
C GLU A 253 2.06 -6.93 -17.44
N SER A 254 2.82 -6.33 -18.39
CA SER A 254 3.76 -7.07 -19.24
C SER A 254 3.14 -8.30 -19.90
N SER A 255 1.96 -8.19 -20.49
CA SER A 255 1.22 -9.30 -21.11
C SER A 255 1.94 -9.90 -22.30
N LEU A 256 2.87 -9.17 -22.92
CA LEU A 256 3.67 -9.65 -24.02
C LEU A 256 5.11 -9.92 -23.58
N ASN A 257 5.72 -10.97 -24.14
CA ASN A 257 7.11 -11.34 -23.91
C ASN A 257 8.09 -10.72 -24.92
N PHE A 258 7.61 -9.81 -25.78
CA PHE A 258 8.39 -9.06 -26.76
C PHE A 258 8.22 -7.55 -26.57
N ASP A 259 9.05 -6.76 -27.24
CA ASP A 259 8.98 -5.31 -27.25
C ASP A 259 7.88 -4.83 -28.20
N PHE A 260 6.71 -4.48 -27.64
CA PHE A 260 5.54 -4.09 -28.42
C PHE A 260 5.79 -2.95 -29.40
N ALA A 261 6.62 -1.97 -29.02
CA ALA A 261 6.86 -0.78 -29.84
C ALA A 261 7.89 -1.00 -30.97
N GLN A 262 8.79 -2.01 -30.85
CA GLN A 262 9.92 -2.19 -31.78
C GLN A 262 9.83 -3.51 -32.57
N ASP A 263 9.09 -4.50 -32.10
CA ASP A 263 8.94 -5.79 -32.77
C ASP A 263 7.84 -5.73 -33.85
N ASN A 264 8.04 -6.39 -34.97
CA ASN A 264 7.05 -6.48 -36.05
C ASN A 264 5.73 -7.13 -35.59
N ARG A 265 5.80 -8.05 -34.62
CA ARG A 265 4.62 -8.67 -34.00
C ARG A 265 3.70 -7.62 -33.34
N GLY A 266 4.25 -6.48 -32.91
CA GLY A 266 3.43 -5.36 -32.40
C GLY A 266 2.50 -4.79 -33.45
N ARG A 267 2.95 -4.67 -34.72
CA ARG A 267 2.11 -4.22 -35.84
C ARG A 267 1.07 -5.28 -36.22
N GLU A 268 1.47 -6.54 -36.23
CA GLU A 268 0.55 -7.66 -36.47
C GLU A 268 -0.56 -7.66 -35.42
N LEU A 269 -0.23 -7.40 -34.16
CA LEU A 269 -1.21 -7.30 -33.08
C LEU A 269 -2.13 -6.09 -33.24
N LEU A 270 -1.63 -4.93 -33.65
CA LEU A 270 -2.47 -3.75 -33.92
C LEU A 270 -3.50 -4.02 -35.04
N ASN A 271 -3.05 -4.67 -36.13
CA ASN A 271 -3.97 -5.07 -37.22
C ASN A 271 -5.02 -6.08 -36.72
N ALA A 272 -4.61 -7.03 -35.87
CA ALA A 272 -5.54 -7.99 -35.31
C ALA A 272 -6.53 -7.34 -34.32
N VAL A 273 -6.12 -6.31 -33.59
CA VAL A 273 -7.06 -5.53 -32.76
C VAL A 273 -8.08 -4.79 -33.63
N GLU A 274 -7.65 -4.17 -34.74
CA GLU A 274 -8.55 -3.52 -35.71
C GLU A 274 -9.57 -4.51 -36.33
N GLU A 275 -9.15 -5.75 -36.59
CA GLU A 275 -10.00 -6.78 -37.20
C GLU A 275 -10.97 -7.44 -36.23
N GLU A 276 -10.58 -7.64 -34.97
CA GLU A 276 -11.30 -8.50 -34.01
C GLU A 276 -12.05 -7.71 -32.91
N PHE A 277 -11.63 -6.47 -32.61
CA PHE A 277 -12.21 -5.72 -31.49
C PHE A 277 -13.08 -4.55 -31.96
N GLU A 278 -14.28 -4.43 -31.38
CA GLU A 278 -15.11 -3.23 -31.46
C GLU A 278 -14.88 -2.28 -30.25
N THR A 279 -13.94 -2.62 -29.38
CA THR A 279 -13.71 -2.02 -28.05
C THR A 279 -12.24 -1.69 -27.89
N PRO A 280 -11.87 -0.52 -27.34
CA PRO A 280 -10.47 -0.19 -27.06
C PRO A 280 -9.83 -1.19 -26.11
N VAL A 281 -8.51 -1.36 -26.25
CA VAL A 281 -7.72 -2.31 -25.50
C VAL A 281 -6.65 -1.58 -24.70
N GLN A 282 -6.57 -1.81 -23.39
CA GLN A 282 -5.47 -1.38 -22.54
C GLN A 282 -4.47 -2.52 -22.34
N LEU A 283 -3.33 -2.41 -23.01
CA LEU A 283 -2.32 -3.45 -23.11
C LEU A 283 -1.10 -3.15 -22.22
N GLY A 284 -0.77 -4.06 -21.28
CA GLY A 284 0.48 -4.01 -20.52
C GLY A 284 1.65 -4.65 -21.29
N SER A 285 2.74 -3.92 -21.53
CA SER A 285 3.93 -4.47 -22.21
C SER A 285 5.22 -3.79 -21.80
N LEU A 286 6.33 -4.51 -21.89
CA LEU A 286 7.66 -3.91 -21.89
C LEU A 286 7.94 -3.34 -23.28
N ALA A 287 8.38 -2.09 -23.37
CA ALA A 287 8.63 -1.46 -24.66
C ALA A 287 9.74 -0.41 -24.61
N GLY A 288 10.49 -0.31 -25.70
CA GLY A 288 11.43 0.78 -25.94
C GLY A 288 10.70 2.13 -26.11
N HIS A 289 11.44 3.19 -26.00
CA HIS A 289 10.97 4.55 -26.27
C HIS A 289 12.15 5.39 -26.78
N SER A 290 11.93 6.26 -27.77
CA SER A 290 12.98 7.07 -28.41
C SER A 290 13.76 7.93 -27.43
N ASP A 291 13.09 8.45 -26.40
CA ASP A 291 13.66 9.37 -25.43
C ASP A 291 14.36 8.68 -24.24
N TYR A 292 14.33 7.35 -24.20
CA TYR A 292 14.89 6.58 -23.10
C TYR A 292 15.89 5.53 -23.62
N GLU A 293 17.06 5.48 -23.01
CA GLU A 293 18.07 4.45 -23.32
C GLU A 293 17.64 3.03 -22.89
N LYS A 294 16.68 2.93 -21.96
CA LYS A 294 16.22 1.68 -21.35
C LYS A 294 14.77 1.39 -21.73
N ARG A 295 14.43 0.12 -21.83
CA ARG A 295 13.03 -0.29 -21.94
C ARG A 295 12.24 0.16 -20.72
N LEU A 296 10.98 0.45 -20.93
CA LEU A 296 10.01 0.90 -19.93
C LEU A 296 8.97 -0.19 -19.73
N ASN A 297 8.46 -0.31 -18.52
CA ASN A 297 7.25 -1.07 -18.21
C ASN A 297 6.06 -0.15 -18.46
N SER A 298 5.23 -0.47 -19.44
CA SER A 298 4.24 0.46 -20.00
C SER A 298 2.86 -0.15 -20.11
N SER A 299 1.87 0.73 -20.05
CA SER A 299 0.48 0.48 -20.40
C SER A 299 0.16 1.29 -21.64
N PHE A 300 -0.32 0.65 -22.68
CA PHE A 300 -0.74 1.27 -23.94
C PHE A 300 -2.25 1.28 -24.03
N LEU A 301 -2.82 2.41 -24.47
CA LEU A 301 -4.20 2.48 -24.91
C LEU A 301 -4.22 2.33 -26.43
N ILE A 302 -4.90 1.32 -26.92
CA ILE A 302 -5.11 1.01 -28.34
C ILE A 302 -6.59 1.19 -28.64
N SER A 303 -6.90 2.02 -29.64
CA SER A 303 -8.29 2.20 -30.08
C SER A 303 -8.82 0.95 -30.79
N ALA A 304 -10.12 0.88 -31.02
CA ALA A 304 -10.73 -0.18 -31.83
C ALA A 304 -10.23 -0.19 -33.28
N GLU A 305 -9.72 0.93 -33.79
CA GLU A 305 -9.10 1.05 -35.11
C GLU A 305 -7.64 0.59 -35.14
N GLY A 306 -7.15 -0.04 -34.08
CA GLY A 306 -5.78 -0.55 -34.01
C GLY A 306 -4.69 0.53 -33.88
N GLU A 307 -5.06 1.75 -33.46
CA GLU A 307 -4.11 2.85 -33.27
C GLU A 307 -3.69 2.99 -31.82
N ILE A 308 -2.39 3.26 -31.57
CA ILE A 308 -1.91 3.60 -30.22
C ILE A 308 -2.35 5.03 -29.91
N VAL A 309 -3.32 5.19 -29.04
CA VAL A 309 -3.89 6.49 -28.63
C VAL A 309 -3.02 7.16 -27.58
N ASP A 310 -2.59 6.42 -26.54
CA ASP A 310 -1.77 6.96 -25.45
C ASP A 310 -0.94 5.87 -24.78
N ARG A 311 0.03 6.29 -23.94
CA ARG A 311 0.95 5.41 -23.24
C ARG A 311 1.27 5.97 -21.85
N TYR A 312 1.13 5.12 -20.83
CA TYR A 312 1.63 5.37 -19.48
C TYR A 312 2.85 4.51 -19.19
N ASN A 313 3.90 5.09 -18.64
CA ASN A 313 5.12 4.39 -18.25
C ASN A 313 5.22 4.34 -16.72
N LYS A 314 5.50 3.16 -16.18
CA LYS A 314 5.62 2.94 -14.73
C LYS A 314 6.61 3.90 -14.08
N ASN A 315 6.13 4.65 -13.09
CA ASN A 315 6.92 5.66 -12.37
C ASN A 315 7.69 5.06 -11.19
N ARG A 316 7.08 4.12 -10.47
CA ARG A 316 7.64 3.51 -9.25
C ARG A 316 8.13 2.10 -9.52
N LEU A 317 9.40 1.99 -9.87
CA LEU A 317 10.03 0.68 -10.16
C LEU A 317 10.31 -0.12 -8.88
N VAL A 318 10.10 -1.42 -8.97
CA VAL A 318 10.40 -2.38 -7.89
C VAL A 318 11.91 -2.56 -7.76
N TYR A 319 12.44 -2.24 -6.58
CA TYR A 319 13.86 -2.46 -6.29
C TYR A 319 14.19 -3.96 -6.28
N PHE A 320 15.34 -4.30 -6.86
CA PHE A 320 15.82 -5.67 -7.10
C PHE A 320 14.96 -6.54 -8.04
N GLY A 321 13.96 -5.94 -8.68
CA GLY A 321 13.17 -6.57 -9.74
C GLY A 321 13.27 -5.78 -11.04
N GLU A 322 13.02 -4.48 -10.98
CA GLU A 322 13.03 -3.56 -12.13
C GLU A 322 14.13 -2.49 -12.03
N LYS A 323 14.61 -2.19 -10.81
CA LYS A 323 15.69 -1.24 -10.54
C LYS A 323 16.73 -1.87 -9.62
N PHE A 324 17.97 -1.94 -10.09
CA PHE A 324 19.07 -2.52 -9.34
C PHE A 324 20.02 -1.42 -8.83
N PRO A 325 19.98 -1.06 -7.53
CA PRO A 325 20.96 -0.16 -6.95
C PRO A 325 22.35 -0.74 -7.11
N MET A 326 23.34 0.12 -7.44
CA MET A 326 24.73 -0.32 -7.64
C MET A 326 24.87 -1.43 -8.68
N GLN A 327 24.07 -1.40 -9.76
CA GLN A 327 24.04 -2.40 -10.83
C GLN A 327 25.44 -2.81 -11.31
N ASN A 328 26.34 -1.84 -11.53
CA ASN A 328 27.69 -2.10 -12.01
C ASN A 328 28.53 -2.93 -11.00
N ILE A 329 28.35 -2.69 -9.69
CA ILE A 329 28.99 -3.48 -8.63
C ILE A 329 28.40 -4.88 -8.61
N LEU A 330 27.07 -5.01 -8.65
CA LEU A 330 26.40 -6.33 -8.68
C LEU A 330 26.86 -7.16 -9.87
N ASN A 331 26.94 -6.56 -11.07
CA ASN A 331 27.39 -7.23 -12.28
C ASN A 331 28.88 -7.61 -12.23
N SER A 332 29.70 -6.91 -11.44
CA SER A 332 31.14 -7.22 -11.30
C SER A 332 31.43 -8.33 -10.29
N ILE A 333 30.56 -8.53 -9.30
CA ILE A 333 30.78 -9.51 -8.22
C ILE A 333 29.91 -10.76 -8.31
N THR A 334 28.97 -10.80 -9.29
CA THR A 334 28.08 -11.95 -9.52
C THR A 334 28.17 -12.40 -10.99
N PRO A 335 27.88 -13.66 -11.30
CA PRO A 335 27.81 -14.14 -12.66
C PRO A 335 26.56 -13.64 -13.43
N TYR A 336 25.66 -12.96 -12.75
CA TYR A 336 24.41 -12.47 -13.32
C TYR A 336 24.58 -11.07 -13.89
N GLN A 337 23.87 -10.82 -14.99
CA GLN A 337 23.81 -9.49 -15.63
C GLN A 337 22.47 -8.83 -15.28
N PHE A 338 22.50 -7.96 -14.27
CA PHE A 338 21.35 -7.18 -13.88
C PHE A 338 21.20 -5.96 -14.81
N SER A 339 20.00 -5.74 -15.31
CA SER A 339 19.65 -4.56 -16.10
C SER A 339 18.42 -3.90 -15.51
N SER A 340 18.52 -2.59 -15.22
CA SER A 340 17.38 -1.81 -14.73
C SER A 340 16.53 -1.30 -15.88
N LEU A 341 15.21 -1.30 -15.69
CA LEU A 341 14.26 -0.59 -16.56
C LEU A 341 14.40 0.93 -16.40
N GLY A 342 13.88 1.68 -17.35
CA GLY A 342 13.62 3.12 -17.22
C GLY A 342 12.38 3.37 -16.37
N ALA A 343 12.35 4.48 -15.65
CA ALA A 343 11.15 4.95 -14.95
C ALA A 343 10.43 6.01 -15.80
N GLY A 344 9.11 5.99 -15.80
CA GLY A 344 8.28 7.09 -16.32
C GLY A 344 8.40 8.33 -15.43
N GLU A 345 8.08 9.49 -15.98
CA GLU A 345 8.20 10.78 -15.29
C GLU A 345 6.84 11.40 -14.99
N GLU A 346 5.80 11.03 -15.76
CA GLU A 346 4.48 11.66 -15.69
C GLU A 346 3.40 10.64 -15.34
N ILE A 347 2.43 11.09 -14.56
CA ILE A 347 1.17 10.38 -14.36
C ILE A 347 0.26 10.71 -15.56
N ARG A 348 -0.39 9.70 -16.12
CA ARG A 348 -1.30 9.86 -17.26
C ARG A 348 -2.72 9.50 -16.86
N ILE A 349 -3.66 10.31 -17.36
CA ILE A 349 -5.09 9.98 -17.38
C ILE A 349 -5.40 9.57 -18.81
N PHE A 350 -5.75 8.33 -19.02
CA PHE A 350 -6.27 7.86 -20.30
C PHE A 350 -7.69 8.37 -20.50
N SER A 351 -8.02 8.67 -21.75
CA SER A 351 -9.38 9.10 -22.11
C SER A 351 -9.78 8.48 -23.44
N GLU A 352 -10.92 7.83 -23.47
CA GLU A 352 -11.49 7.21 -24.65
C GLU A 352 -13.01 7.12 -24.53
N ALA A 353 -13.75 7.45 -25.58
CA ALA A 353 -15.21 7.32 -25.67
C ALA A 353 -15.94 7.90 -24.43
N GLU A 354 -15.62 9.15 -24.05
CA GLU A 354 -16.20 9.89 -22.90
C GLU A 354 -15.83 9.35 -21.51
N LEU A 355 -15.00 8.31 -21.42
CA LEU A 355 -14.48 7.76 -20.16
C LEU A 355 -13.03 8.18 -19.96
N SER A 356 -12.69 8.45 -18.72
CA SER A 356 -11.31 8.77 -18.31
C SER A 356 -10.88 7.96 -17.12
N TRP A 357 -9.66 7.42 -17.15
CA TRP A 357 -9.16 6.59 -16.04
C TRP A 357 -7.67 6.76 -15.82
N GLN A 358 -7.26 6.52 -14.58
CA GLN A 358 -5.86 6.50 -14.21
C GLN A 358 -5.38 5.07 -14.00
N THR A 359 -4.20 4.75 -14.55
CA THR A 359 -3.60 3.43 -14.46
C THR A 359 -2.47 3.42 -13.43
N LEU A 360 -2.45 2.36 -12.64
CA LEU A 360 -1.38 1.99 -11.71
C LEU A 360 -0.78 0.66 -12.16
N ILE A 361 0.51 0.62 -12.45
CA ILE A 361 1.16 -0.61 -12.86
C ILE A 361 1.70 -1.34 -11.62
N CYS A 362 1.14 -2.53 -11.34
CA CYS A 362 1.59 -3.47 -10.31
C CYS A 362 1.71 -2.83 -8.91
N SER A 363 2.93 -2.78 -8.38
CA SER A 363 3.23 -2.25 -7.04
C SER A 363 2.91 -0.76 -6.85
N GLU A 364 2.59 -0.03 -7.91
CA GLU A 364 2.19 1.37 -7.80
C GLU A 364 0.94 1.56 -6.95
N VAL A 365 0.06 0.58 -6.89
CA VAL A 365 -1.12 0.58 -6.00
C VAL A 365 -0.77 0.71 -4.52
N LEU A 366 0.48 0.38 -4.12
CA LEU A 366 0.98 0.53 -2.76
C LEU A 366 1.31 1.98 -2.39
N TYR A 367 1.55 2.83 -3.38
CA TYR A 367 1.98 4.22 -3.17
C TYR A 367 0.78 5.16 -3.10
N THR A 368 0.83 6.08 -2.15
CA THR A 368 -0.25 7.04 -1.91
C THR A 368 -0.08 8.33 -2.72
N ASP A 369 1.11 8.59 -3.24
CA ASP A 369 1.48 9.83 -3.92
C ASP A 369 1.31 9.76 -5.45
N LEU A 370 0.90 8.63 -5.98
CA LEU A 370 0.66 8.46 -7.42
C LEU A 370 -0.78 8.75 -7.87
N LEU A 371 -1.70 8.91 -6.92
CA LEU A 371 -3.08 9.31 -7.18
C LEU A 371 -3.25 10.79 -6.80
N TYR A 372 -4.44 11.29 -6.98
CA TYR A 372 -4.98 12.53 -6.41
C TYR A 372 -4.68 13.84 -7.17
N SER A 373 -3.82 13.84 -8.20
CA SER A 373 -3.86 14.93 -9.15
C SER A 373 -5.04 14.72 -10.10
N ASP A 374 -5.91 15.72 -10.22
CA ASP A 374 -7.03 15.74 -11.18
C ASP A 374 -8.04 14.57 -11.04
N MET A 375 -8.29 14.06 -9.81
CA MET A 375 -9.25 12.99 -9.57
C MET A 375 -10.70 13.34 -9.94
N ASP A 376 -11.04 14.59 -10.05
CA ASP A 376 -12.32 15.09 -10.58
C ASP A 376 -12.52 14.78 -12.08
N ARG A 377 -11.42 14.49 -12.79
CA ARG A 377 -11.43 14.10 -14.21
C ARG A 377 -11.32 12.59 -14.42
N VAL A 378 -11.26 11.79 -13.36
CA VAL A 378 -11.08 10.35 -13.41
C VAL A 378 -12.38 9.66 -13.03
N ASP A 379 -12.89 8.78 -13.89
CA ASP A 379 -14.11 8.01 -13.65
C ASP A 379 -13.80 6.73 -12.88
N PHE A 380 -12.69 6.05 -13.19
CA PHE A 380 -12.27 4.82 -12.53
C PHE A 380 -10.75 4.65 -12.53
N LEU A 381 -10.27 3.69 -11.77
CA LEU A 381 -8.86 3.30 -11.68
C LEU A 381 -8.64 1.93 -12.31
N VAL A 382 -7.48 1.74 -12.91
CA VAL A 382 -7.02 0.44 -13.41
C VAL A 382 -5.73 0.05 -12.70
N ASN A 383 -5.63 -1.20 -12.23
CA ASN A 383 -4.37 -1.79 -11.76
C ASN A 383 -4.01 -3.01 -12.62
N GLN A 384 -3.06 -2.83 -13.52
CA GLN A 384 -2.45 -3.94 -14.28
C GLN A 384 -1.31 -4.53 -13.47
N SER A 385 -1.35 -5.81 -13.14
CA SER A 385 -0.39 -6.43 -12.22
C SER A 385 0.15 -7.76 -12.72
N ASN A 386 1.42 -8.04 -12.42
CA ASN A 386 2.03 -9.36 -12.62
C ASN A 386 2.71 -9.80 -11.31
N GLU A 387 2.02 -10.65 -10.55
CA GLU A 387 2.50 -11.14 -9.25
C GLU A 387 3.22 -12.49 -9.35
N ALA A 388 3.39 -13.05 -10.58
CA ALA A 388 4.13 -14.27 -10.84
C ALA A 388 5.58 -14.21 -10.33
N TRP A 389 6.15 -13.00 -10.27
CA TRP A 389 7.48 -12.73 -9.73
C TRP A 389 7.68 -13.21 -8.28
N PHE A 390 6.61 -13.32 -7.52
CA PHE A 390 6.62 -13.60 -6.08
C PHE A 390 6.14 -15.01 -5.74
N ASP A 391 6.21 -15.94 -6.70
CA ASP A 391 5.93 -17.35 -6.52
C ASP A 391 4.55 -17.58 -5.79
N ASN A 392 3.52 -16.93 -6.31
CA ASN A 392 2.14 -17.06 -5.83
C ASN A 392 1.93 -16.70 -4.33
N SER A 393 2.71 -15.77 -3.78
CA SER A 393 2.66 -15.37 -2.38
C SER A 393 1.30 -14.80 -1.98
N THR A 394 0.56 -15.50 -1.12
CA THR A 394 -0.72 -15.03 -0.57
C THR A 394 -0.58 -13.72 0.21
N VAL A 395 0.53 -13.52 0.93
CA VAL A 395 0.78 -12.29 1.70
C VAL A 395 0.89 -11.08 0.78
N LEU A 396 1.64 -11.23 -0.34
CA LEU A 396 1.74 -10.16 -1.33
C LEU A 396 0.38 -9.89 -1.99
N LYS A 397 -0.32 -10.94 -2.43
CA LYS A 397 -1.65 -10.82 -3.04
C LYS A 397 -2.64 -10.10 -2.13
N ASN A 398 -2.67 -10.45 -0.84
CA ASN A 398 -3.49 -9.75 0.14
C ASN A 398 -3.08 -8.29 0.29
N MET A 399 -1.78 -7.99 0.34
CA MET A 399 -1.28 -6.63 0.49
C MET A 399 -1.62 -5.75 -0.73
N MET A 400 -1.44 -6.28 -1.94
CA MET A 400 -1.77 -5.60 -3.20
C MET A 400 -3.28 -5.34 -3.29
N TRP A 401 -4.09 -6.36 -3.01
CA TRP A 401 -5.55 -6.26 -3.02
C TRP A 401 -6.07 -5.27 -1.98
N SER A 402 -5.60 -5.38 -0.74
CA SER A 402 -6.00 -4.46 0.34
C SER A 402 -5.62 -3.01 0.03
N SER A 403 -4.50 -2.81 -0.67
CA SER A 403 -4.13 -1.45 -1.13
C SER A 403 -5.07 -0.96 -2.23
N ALA A 404 -5.47 -1.82 -3.17
CA ALA A 404 -6.46 -1.48 -4.20
C ALA A 404 -7.80 -1.07 -3.57
N VAL A 405 -8.27 -1.80 -2.55
CA VAL A 405 -9.47 -1.44 -1.78
C VAL A 405 -9.34 -0.04 -1.16
N LEU A 406 -8.21 0.25 -0.54
CA LEU A 406 -8.00 1.58 0.07
C LEU A 406 -7.87 2.69 -0.99
N ARG A 407 -7.23 2.43 -2.13
CA ARG A 407 -7.15 3.42 -3.23
C ARG A 407 -8.53 3.80 -3.74
N ALA A 408 -9.42 2.82 -3.92
CA ALA A 408 -10.80 3.07 -4.36
C ALA A 408 -11.57 3.97 -3.36
N VAL A 409 -11.46 3.71 -2.05
CA VAL A 409 -12.12 4.51 -1.02
C VAL A 409 -11.50 5.90 -0.89
N GLU A 410 -10.18 6.02 -0.94
CA GLU A 410 -9.46 7.30 -0.84
C GLU A 410 -9.74 8.23 -2.00
N SER A 411 -9.91 7.70 -3.20
CA SER A 411 -10.21 8.49 -4.40
C SER A 411 -11.71 8.64 -4.67
N ARG A 412 -12.54 7.79 -4.06
CA ARG A 412 -13.96 7.62 -4.42
C ARG A 412 -14.15 7.28 -5.90
N ARG A 413 -13.24 6.47 -6.43
CA ARG A 413 -13.31 5.91 -7.78
C ARG A 413 -13.30 4.39 -7.71
N PRO A 414 -14.15 3.68 -8.45
CA PRO A 414 -14.04 2.24 -8.55
C PRO A 414 -12.70 1.87 -9.17
N LEU A 415 -12.17 0.70 -8.81
CA LEU A 415 -10.90 0.19 -9.31
C LEU A 415 -11.09 -1.19 -9.91
N VAL A 416 -10.57 -1.40 -11.12
CA VAL A 416 -10.50 -2.71 -11.76
C VAL A 416 -9.05 -3.19 -11.75
N LYS A 417 -8.84 -4.42 -11.31
CA LYS A 417 -7.53 -5.07 -11.28
C LYS A 417 -7.50 -6.25 -12.23
N ALA A 418 -6.62 -6.18 -13.24
CA ALA A 418 -6.29 -7.27 -14.14
C ALA A 418 -4.87 -7.78 -13.82
N GLY A 419 -4.71 -9.08 -13.59
CA GLY A 419 -3.45 -9.60 -13.11
C GLY A 419 -3.06 -10.99 -13.59
N ASN A 420 -1.75 -11.22 -13.69
CA ASN A 420 -1.15 -12.52 -13.86
C ASN A 420 -0.75 -13.10 -12.51
N LEU A 421 -1.24 -14.32 -12.18
CA LEU A 421 -1.09 -14.97 -10.86
C LEU A 421 -1.37 -14.04 -9.68
N ALA A 422 -2.31 -13.09 -9.85
CA ALA A 422 -2.71 -12.09 -8.90
C ALA A 422 -4.19 -12.27 -8.50
N TYR A 423 -4.63 -11.63 -7.42
CA TYR A 423 -6.07 -11.39 -7.26
C TYR A 423 -6.51 -10.35 -8.28
N SER A 424 -7.52 -10.69 -9.06
CA SER A 424 -8.15 -9.84 -10.06
C SER A 424 -9.62 -9.60 -9.70
N GLY A 425 -10.26 -8.61 -10.31
CA GLY A 425 -11.65 -8.27 -10.05
C GLY A 425 -11.90 -6.78 -9.96
N LYS A 426 -12.99 -6.42 -9.29
CA LYS A 426 -13.41 -5.03 -9.10
C LYS A 426 -13.46 -4.64 -7.63
N VAL A 427 -13.23 -3.38 -7.38
CA VAL A 427 -13.46 -2.70 -6.11
C VAL A 427 -14.31 -1.47 -6.39
N GLU A 428 -15.48 -1.38 -5.78
CA GLU A 428 -16.36 -0.21 -5.89
C GLU A 428 -15.78 0.99 -5.11
N ALA A 429 -16.23 2.18 -5.41
CA ALA A 429 -15.82 3.41 -4.72
C ALA A 429 -16.13 3.41 -3.20
N SER A 430 -17.03 2.54 -2.76
CA SER A 430 -17.32 2.23 -1.36
C SER A 430 -16.30 1.32 -0.68
N GLY A 431 -15.40 0.69 -1.45
CA GLY A 431 -14.48 -0.34 -0.99
C GLY A 431 -15.08 -1.75 -0.92
N LEU A 432 -16.36 -1.92 -1.26
CA LEU A 432 -16.93 -3.25 -1.50
C LEU A 432 -16.31 -3.83 -2.76
N TYR A 433 -16.06 -5.12 -2.78
CA TYR A 433 -15.32 -5.71 -3.88
C TYR A 433 -15.80 -7.10 -4.27
N GLN A 434 -15.45 -7.50 -5.49
CA GLN A 434 -15.61 -8.84 -6.01
C GLN A 434 -14.30 -9.29 -6.64
N LYS A 435 -13.73 -10.38 -6.11
CA LYS A 435 -12.61 -11.08 -6.74
C LYS A 435 -13.14 -12.02 -7.81
N THR A 436 -12.42 -12.09 -8.93
CA THR A 436 -12.74 -13.06 -10.00
C THR A 436 -12.28 -14.45 -9.60
N GLU A 437 -13.02 -15.45 -10.07
CA GLU A 437 -12.60 -16.84 -9.94
C GLU A 437 -11.53 -17.18 -10.98
N LEU A 438 -10.60 -18.08 -10.64
CA LEU A 438 -9.51 -18.50 -11.53
C LEU A 438 -9.91 -19.58 -12.55
N ASN A 439 -11.21 -19.77 -12.78
CA ASN A 439 -11.77 -20.78 -13.66
C ASN A 439 -11.94 -20.30 -15.13
N SER A 440 -11.75 -19.03 -15.39
CA SER A 440 -11.78 -18.40 -16.71
C SER A 440 -10.66 -17.38 -16.83
N ASN A 441 -10.17 -17.17 -18.04
CA ASN A 441 -9.20 -16.12 -18.36
C ASN A 441 -9.87 -14.78 -18.66
N TYR A 442 -11.19 -14.74 -18.86
CA TYR A 442 -11.95 -13.56 -19.26
C TYR A 442 -13.08 -13.30 -18.28
N HIS A 443 -13.17 -12.09 -17.79
CA HIS A 443 -14.20 -11.69 -16.85
C HIS A 443 -14.79 -10.34 -17.21
N ASN A 444 -16.11 -10.33 -17.41
CA ASN A 444 -16.88 -9.11 -17.56
C ASN A 444 -17.26 -8.59 -16.18
N LEU A 445 -16.81 -7.38 -15.89
CA LEU A 445 -16.99 -6.71 -14.60
C LEU A 445 -17.84 -5.46 -14.79
N ASN A 446 -19.02 -5.44 -14.19
CA ASN A 446 -19.82 -4.23 -14.10
C ASN A 446 -19.33 -3.41 -12.93
N ILE A 447 -18.84 -2.19 -13.16
CA ILE A 447 -18.45 -1.22 -12.14
C ILE A 447 -19.43 -0.07 -12.11
N THR A 448 -19.67 0.47 -10.92
CA THR A 448 -20.54 1.63 -10.72
C THR A 448 -19.69 2.90 -10.69
N LEU A 449 -19.86 3.79 -11.65
CA LEU A 449 -19.15 5.07 -11.68
C LEU A 449 -19.62 5.96 -10.53
N SER A 450 -18.71 6.75 -9.98
CA SER A 450 -18.98 7.62 -8.84
C SER A 450 -18.67 9.07 -9.17
N GLU A 451 -19.65 9.94 -9.06
CA GLU A 451 -19.48 11.39 -9.18
C GLU A 451 -18.92 12.02 -7.88
N GLN A 452 -18.82 11.24 -6.79
CA GLN A 452 -18.35 11.75 -5.52
C GLN A 452 -16.84 11.95 -5.51
N ASN A 453 -16.42 13.07 -4.95
CA ASN A 453 -15.01 13.30 -4.61
C ASN A 453 -14.77 13.00 -3.13
N SER A 454 -13.63 12.44 -2.82
CA SER A 454 -13.21 12.30 -1.44
C SER A 454 -12.62 13.63 -0.93
N PHE A 455 -12.80 13.90 0.35
CA PHE A 455 -12.16 15.05 0.97
C PHE A 455 -10.62 14.89 0.95
N TYR A 456 -10.14 13.66 1.16
CA TYR A 456 -8.70 13.38 1.11
C TYR A 456 -8.10 13.64 -0.27
N SER A 457 -8.70 13.13 -1.35
CA SER A 457 -8.18 13.34 -2.71
C SER A 457 -8.20 14.81 -3.12
N SER A 458 -9.25 15.55 -2.73
CA SER A 458 -9.37 16.98 -3.03
C SER A 458 -8.34 17.85 -2.32
N TYR A 459 -7.85 17.43 -1.15
CA TYR A 459 -6.94 18.20 -0.30
C TYR A 459 -5.66 17.43 0.07
N TYR A 460 -5.25 16.42 -0.70
CA TYR A 460 -4.13 15.55 -0.33
C TYR A 460 -2.82 16.32 -0.11
N ILE A 461 -2.55 17.39 -0.92
CA ILE A 461 -1.37 18.23 -0.75
C ILE A 461 -1.35 18.89 0.64
N LEU A 462 -2.51 19.37 1.13
CA LEU A 462 -2.61 19.92 2.48
C LEU A 462 -2.35 18.88 3.56
N PHE A 463 -2.81 17.64 3.36
CA PHE A 463 -2.50 16.54 4.26
C PHE A 463 -1.01 16.22 4.29
N GLU A 464 -0.36 16.18 3.13
CA GLU A 464 1.09 15.98 3.07
C GLU A 464 1.85 17.11 3.78
N ILE A 465 1.50 18.36 3.50
CA ILE A 465 2.09 19.52 4.18
C ILE A 465 1.91 19.39 5.70
N LEU A 466 0.71 19.02 6.17
CA LEU A 466 0.45 18.80 7.59
C LEU A 466 1.34 17.71 8.17
N LEU A 467 1.54 16.60 7.48
CA LEU A 467 2.41 15.50 7.92
C LEU A 467 3.88 15.92 7.98
N TYR A 468 4.35 16.72 7.01
CA TYR A 468 5.70 17.31 7.07
C TYR A 468 5.85 18.30 8.23
N LEU A 469 4.84 19.15 8.51
CA LEU A 469 4.84 20.06 9.65
C LEU A 469 4.85 19.31 10.99
N LEU A 470 4.04 18.27 11.13
CA LEU A 470 4.04 17.42 12.32
C LEU A 470 5.38 16.72 12.53
N THR A 471 6.00 16.26 11.44
CA THR A 471 7.34 15.67 11.46
C THR A 471 8.39 16.68 11.89
N GLY A 472 8.37 17.88 11.33
CA GLY A 472 9.22 18.99 11.74
C GLY A 472 9.04 19.36 13.22
N LEU A 473 7.80 19.44 13.67
CA LEU A 473 7.49 19.69 15.10
C LEU A 473 8.07 18.60 16.01
N PHE A 474 7.94 17.33 15.63
CA PHE A 474 8.48 16.20 16.40
C PHE A 474 10.02 16.31 16.51
N ILE A 475 10.70 16.64 15.42
CA ILE A 475 12.15 16.86 15.41
C ILE A 475 12.54 18.07 16.27
N ILE A 476 11.81 19.19 16.16
CA ILE A 476 12.06 20.40 16.97
C ILE A 476 11.91 20.08 18.48
N LEU A 477 10.86 19.37 18.88
CA LEU A 477 10.66 18.96 20.28
C LEU A 477 11.83 18.10 20.78
N LEU A 478 12.32 17.18 19.94
CA LEU A 478 13.49 16.36 20.26
C LEU A 478 14.75 17.22 20.48
N LEU A 479 15.01 18.18 19.58
CA LEU A 479 16.17 19.08 19.65
C LEU A 479 16.08 20.03 20.83
N LEU A 480 14.91 20.66 21.08
CA LEU A 480 14.69 21.55 22.22
C LEU A 480 14.96 20.83 23.55
N LYS A 481 14.45 19.61 23.70
CA LYS A 481 14.71 18.83 24.90
C LYS A 481 16.16 18.41 25.02
N ARG A 482 16.82 18.06 23.91
CA ARG A 482 18.21 17.58 23.87
C ARG A 482 19.21 18.66 24.14
N PHE A 483 19.10 19.85 23.53
CA PHE A 483 20.08 20.89 23.56
C PHE A 483 19.82 22.00 24.60
N PHE A 484 18.52 22.25 24.85
CA PHE A 484 18.14 23.36 25.75
C PHE A 484 17.48 22.90 27.05
N GLY A 485 17.29 21.58 27.24
CA GLY A 485 16.64 21.05 28.45
C GLY A 485 15.15 21.42 28.58
N ILE A 486 14.55 22.00 27.53
CA ILE A 486 13.15 22.42 27.55
C ILE A 486 12.30 21.17 27.44
N ASP A 487 11.48 20.88 28.46
CA ASP A 487 10.53 19.77 28.48
C ASP A 487 9.08 20.31 28.47
N PRO A 488 8.44 20.43 27.28
CA PRO A 488 7.08 20.93 27.15
C PRO A 488 6.05 20.05 27.86
N PHE A 489 6.38 18.78 28.10
CA PHE A 489 5.48 17.78 28.70
C PHE A 489 5.81 17.50 30.17
N GLN A 490 6.74 18.23 30.76
CA GLN A 490 7.05 18.08 32.18
C GLN A 490 5.86 18.61 33.01
N LYS A 491 5.18 17.74 33.74
CA LYS A 491 4.18 18.15 34.71
C LYS A 491 4.85 19.07 35.74
N ARG A 492 4.49 20.37 35.76
CA ARG A 492 4.87 21.25 36.85
C ARG A 492 4.34 20.61 38.15
N LYS A 493 5.22 20.06 38.96
CA LYS A 493 4.89 19.74 40.34
C LYS A 493 4.57 21.09 41.00
N ILE A 494 3.28 21.40 41.14
CA ILE A 494 2.86 22.48 42.01
C ILE A 494 3.19 21.98 43.41
N ILE A 495 4.37 22.41 43.88
CA ILE A 495 4.74 22.21 45.25
C ILE A 495 3.88 23.20 46.06
N PHE A 496 2.71 22.72 46.49
CA PHE A 496 2.03 23.35 47.63
C PHE A 496 2.98 23.16 48.81
N LYS A 497 3.87 24.15 49.08
CA LYS A 497 4.46 24.34 50.39
C LYS A 497 3.32 24.59 51.36
N LYS A 498 2.89 23.56 52.06
CA LYS A 498 2.10 23.69 53.25
C LYS A 498 2.98 24.43 54.27
N ASN A 499 2.84 25.74 54.34
CA ASN A 499 3.32 26.49 55.48
C ASN A 499 2.57 25.97 56.71
N ARG A 500 3.17 25.02 57.40
CA ARG A 500 2.89 24.76 58.81
C ARG A 500 3.93 25.55 59.60
N ASP A 501 3.56 26.78 59.87
CA ASP A 501 4.16 27.56 60.93
C ASP A 501 3.09 28.55 61.41
N PHE A 502 2.31 28.14 62.34
CA PHE A 502 1.69 28.94 63.40
C PHE A 502 1.81 28.04 64.63
N GLY A 503 2.76 28.19 65.47
CA GLY A 503 3.07 29.26 66.35
C GLY A 503 2.47 28.89 67.70
N SER A 504 3.32 28.36 68.57
CA SER A 504 3.09 28.31 70.01
C SER A 504 2.94 29.76 70.55
N LEU A 505 1.85 30.04 71.13
CA LEU A 505 1.66 30.86 72.37
C LEU A 505 0.36 30.46 73.02
#